data_9197f617038c15147455b83e78eda217
#
_entry.id   9197f617038c15147455b83e78eda217
#
_cell.length_a   1.000
_cell.length_b   1.000
_cell.length_c   1.000
_cell.angle_alpha   90.00
_cell.angle_beta   90.00
_cell.angle_gamma   90.00
#
_symmetry.space_group_name_H-M   'P 1'
#
loop_
_entity.id
_entity.type
_entity.pdbx_description
1 polymer ?
#
loop_
_entity_poly.entity_id
_entity_poly.type
_entity_poly.pdbx_seq_one_letter_code
_entity_poly.pdbx_strand_id
1 'polypeptide(L)'
;CREELLCVALIRSPEEWAVHPQAQALSGLPLIEILKVGEAPPMPLPSDVSRPLSGIKVLDLTKVIAGPVCGRTLASHGAQVIRVGAAHLPVLESLVIDTGLGKRSAFLDLRSDSGVNRLRELACEADIFVQGYRPGTIARRGFAPDELAKIKPGIVYVTLSAYSHK
;
A
#
# COMPACT_ATOMS: atom_id res chain seq x y z
N CYS A 1 -19.50 -20.05 10.84
CA CYS A 1 -18.16 -19.61 10.41
C CYS A 1 -17.94 -18.11 10.58
N ARG A 2 -18.93 -17.23 10.23
CA ARG A 2 -18.81 -15.78 10.47
C ARG A 2 -18.78 -15.45 11.98
N GLU A 3 -19.59 -16.12 12.76
CA GLU A 3 -19.63 -15.99 14.23
C GLU A 3 -18.31 -16.44 14.87
N GLU A 4 -17.64 -17.43 14.29
CA GLU A 4 -16.34 -17.93 14.71
C GLU A 4 -15.15 -17.13 14.15
N LEU A 5 -15.40 -16.02 13.44
CA LEU A 5 -14.38 -15.20 12.80
C LEU A 5 -13.44 -15.95 11.82
N LEU A 6 -13.91 -17.06 11.28
CA LEU A 6 -13.15 -17.83 10.30
C LEU A 6 -13.22 -17.18 8.91
N CYS A 7 -12.10 -17.25 8.18
CA CYS A 7 -12.03 -16.80 6.80
C CYS A 7 -12.76 -17.80 5.90
N VAL A 8 -14.02 -17.50 5.56
CA VAL A 8 -14.84 -18.34 4.68
C VAL A 8 -15.64 -17.47 3.72
N ALA A 9 -15.74 -17.92 2.47
CA ALA A 9 -16.57 -17.29 1.46
C ALA A 9 -17.22 -18.37 0.56
N LEU A 10 -18.41 -18.07 0.04
CA LEU A 10 -19.02 -18.90 -1.00
C LEU A 10 -18.27 -18.71 -2.33
N ILE A 11 -17.95 -19.82 -2.96
CA ILE A 11 -17.51 -19.82 -4.35
C ILE A 11 -18.76 -19.65 -5.21
N ARG A 12 -18.75 -18.67 -6.11
CA ARG A 12 -19.83 -18.37 -7.05
C ARG A 12 -19.40 -18.65 -8.47
N SER A 13 -20.36 -19.03 -9.32
CA SER A 13 -20.13 -19.03 -10.76
C SER A 13 -19.94 -17.58 -11.28
N PRO A 14 -19.36 -17.39 -12.48
CA PRO A 14 -19.29 -16.06 -13.10
C PRO A 14 -20.66 -15.38 -13.22
N GLU A 15 -21.70 -16.12 -13.53
CA GLU A 15 -23.07 -15.64 -13.68
C GLU A 15 -23.66 -15.20 -12.34
N GLU A 16 -23.48 -16.00 -11.29
CA GLU A 16 -23.87 -15.65 -9.91
C GLU A 16 -23.09 -14.44 -9.39
N TRP A 17 -21.82 -14.33 -9.76
CA TRP A 17 -21.02 -13.16 -9.39
C TRP A 17 -21.51 -11.91 -10.13
N ALA A 18 -21.81 -11.98 -11.41
CA ALA A 18 -22.24 -10.84 -12.23
C ALA A 18 -23.49 -10.13 -11.67
N VAL A 19 -24.40 -10.89 -11.04
CA VAL A 19 -25.61 -10.33 -10.40
C VAL A 19 -25.41 -9.98 -8.91
N HIS A 20 -24.24 -10.25 -8.36
CA HIS A 20 -23.95 -9.94 -6.96
C HIS A 20 -23.82 -8.43 -6.75
N PRO A 21 -24.39 -7.82 -5.69
CA PRO A 21 -24.35 -6.37 -5.47
C PRO A 21 -22.94 -5.78 -5.51
N GLN A 22 -21.93 -6.50 -4.97
CA GLN A 22 -20.54 -6.04 -5.01
C GLN A 22 -19.99 -6.02 -6.45
N ALA A 23 -20.31 -7.01 -7.27
CA ALA A 23 -19.89 -7.05 -8.67
C ALA A 23 -20.52 -5.88 -9.45
N GLN A 24 -21.79 -5.62 -9.23
CA GLN A 24 -22.48 -4.48 -9.84
C GLN A 24 -21.89 -3.14 -9.43
N ALA A 25 -21.53 -2.97 -8.14
CA ALA A 25 -20.87 -1.77 -7.65
C ALA A 25 -19.49 -1.55 -8.31
N LEU A 26 -18.81 -2.63 -8.73
CA LEU A 26 -17.50 -2.59 -9.38
C LEU A 26 -17.57 -2.44 -10.90
N SER A 27 -18.69 -2.80 -11.54
CA SER A 27 -18.79 -2.92 -13.01
C SER A 27 -18.49 -1.63 -13.78
N GLY A 28 -18.70 -0.47 -13.16
CA GLY A 28 -18.40 0.85 -13.73
C GLY A 28 -17.03 1.42 -13.37
N LEU A 29 -16.21 0.68 -12.61
CA LEU A 29 -14.92 1.19 -12.16
C LEU A 29 -13.80 0.71 -13.09
N PRO A 30 -12.78 1.55 -13.35
CA PRO A 30 -11.58 1.12 -14.04
C PRO A 30 -10.77 0.16 -13.15
N LEU A 31 -9.96 -0.71 -13.78
CA LEU A 31 -9.05 -1.60 -13.06
C LEU A 31 -8.03 -0.81 -12.24
N ILE A 32 -7.57 0.32 -12.75
CA ILE A 32 -6.68 1.27 -12.08
C ILE A 32 -7.39 2.62 -12.08
N GLU A 33 -7.65 3.14 -10.89
CA GLU A 33 -8.24 4.46 -10.69
C GLU A 33 -7.13 5.42 -10.22
N ILE A 34 -6.99 6.56 -10.92
CA ILE A 34 -6.02 7.59 -10.58
C ILE A 34 -6.78 8.85 -10.18
N LEU A 35 -6.61 9.24 -8.92
CA LEU A 35 -7.30 10.38 -8.32
C LEU A 35 -6.28 11.44 -7.90
N LYS A 36 -6.53 12.69 -8.28
CA LYS A 36 -5.76 13.83 -7.77
C LYS A 36 -6.30 14.22 -6.40
N VAL A 37 -5.48 14.09 -5.37
CA VAL A 37 -5.85 14.38 -3.97
C VAL A 37 -5.26 15.68 -3.43
N GLY A 38 -4.41 16.37 -4.20
CA GLY A 38 -3.79 17.63 -3.80
C GLY A 38 -2.95 18.25 -4.91
N GLU A 39 -2.39 19.42 -4.61
CA GLU A 39 -1.46 20.15 -5.47
C GLU A 39 -0.09 20.20 -4.82
N ALA A 40 0.95 20.05 -5.64
CA ALA A 40 2.34 20.29 -5.25
C ALA A 40 3.16 20.72 -6.47
N PRO A 41 4.19 21.52 -6.28
CA PRO A 41 5.12 21.79 -7.36
C PRO A 41 5.81 20.48 -7.81
N PRO A 42 6.14 20.34 -9.09
CA PRO A 42 6.90 19.18 -9.57
C PRO A 42 8.23 19.06 -8.83
N MET A 43 8.54 17.87 -8.36
CA MET A 43 9.84 17.56 -7.78
C MET A 43 10.80 17.20 -8.91
N PRO A 44 11.92 17.93 -9.11
CA PRO A 44 12.89 17.58 -10.11
C PRO A 44 13.55 16.24 -9.76
N LEU A 45 13.59 15.33 -10.72
CA LEU A 45 14.39 14.12 -10.58
C LEU A 45 15.88 14.46 -10.72
N PRO A 46 16.78 13.78 -9.97
CA PRO A 46 18.22 14.00 -10.12
C PRO A 46 18.67 13.71 -11.56
N SER A 47 19.52 14.58 -12.13
CA SER A 47 19.97 14.47 -13.52
C SER A 47 21.09 13.46 -13.74
N ASP A 48 21.89 13.20 -12.70
CA ASP A 48 23.02 12.26 -12.75
C ASP A 48 22.76 11.07 -11.83
N VAL A 49 21.97 10.11 -12.33
CA VAL A 49 21.57 8.94 -11.58
C VAL A 49 21.82 7.65 -12.35
N SER A 50 22.23 6.60 -11.64
CA SER A 50 22.49 5.29 -12.23
C SER A 50 21.21 4.52 -12.59
N ARG A 51 20.06 4.87 -11.99
CA ARG A 51 18.76 4.21 -12.18
C ARG A 51 17.61 5.23 -12.18
N PRO A 52 16.51 4.96 -12.92
CA PRO A 52 15.41 5.91 -13.13
C PRO A 52 14.77 6.44 -11.84
N LEU A 53 14.70 5.63 -10.76
CA LEU A 53 14.08 6.00 -9.50
C LEU A 53 15.10 6.25 -8.37
N SER A 54 16.35 6.51 -8.70
CA SER A 54 17.36 6.90 -7.70
C SER A 54 16.91 8.14 -6.95
N GLY A 55 17.01 8.10 -5.61
CA GLY A 55 16.58 9.20 -4.74
C GLY A 55 15.12 9.14 -4.28
N ILE A 56 14.26 8.37 -4.96
CA ILE A 56 12.86 8.19 -4.57
C ILE A 56 12.75 7.29 -3.34
N LYS A 57 12.01 7.73 -2.32
CA LYS A 57 11.77 7.02 -1.06
C LYS A 57 10.36 6.41 -1.03
N VAL A 58 10.28 5.13 -0.73
CA VAL A 58 9.02 4.37 -0.73
C VAL A 58 8.78 3.72 0.63
N LEU A 59 7.59 3.91 1.18
CA LEU A 59 7.07 3.13 2.31
C LEU A 59 6.14 2.04 1.77
N ASP A 60 6.49 0.78 2.01
CA ASP A 60 5.73 -0.39 1.59
C ASP A 60 5.10 -1.08 2.80
N LEU A 61 3.79 -0.85 3.00
CA LEU A 61 2.97 -1.44 4.06
C LEU A 61 2.13 -2.61 3.55
N THR A 62 2.61 -3.30 2.54
CA THR A 62 1.86 -4.37 1.87
C THR A 62 2.32 -5.76 2.30
N LYS A 63 1.53 -6.76 1.93
CA LYS A 63 1.76 -8.18 2.26
C LYS A 63 1.38 -9.06 1.09
N VAL A 64 1.83 -10.29 1.18
CA VAL A 64 1.58 -11.40 0.25
C VAL A 64 2.28 -11.16 -1.08
N ILE A 65 1.62 -10.73 -2.15
CA ILE A 65 2.20 -10.72 -3.50
C ILE A 65 2.13 -9.34 -4.16
N ALA A 66 0.95 -8.84 -4.50
CA ALA A 66 0.79 -7.71 -5.44
C ALA A 66 1.50 -6.42 -4.98
N GLY A 67 1.27 -5.98 -3.75
CA GLY A 67 1.95 -4.82 -3.19
C GLY A 67 3.46 -5.04 -3.00
N PRO A 68 3.91 -6.16 -2.39
CA PRO A 68 5.32 -6.45 -2.29
C PRO A 68 6.06 -6.53 -3.62
N VAL A 69 5.43 -7.05 -4.69
CA VAL A 69 6.00 -7.03 -6.05
C VAL A 69 6.13 -5.60 -6.56
N CYS A 70 5.13 -4.74 -6.33
CA CYS A 70 5.22 -3.31 -6.66
C CYS A 70 6.47 -2.69 -5.98
N GLY A 71 6.62 -2.87 -4.66
CA GLY A 71 7.79 -2.36 -3.93
C GLY A 71 9.12 -2.93 -4.44
N ARG A 72 9.19 -4.23 -4.79
CA ARG A 72 10.37 -4.86 -5.39
C ARG A 72 10.70 -4.24 -6.75
N THR A 73 9.71 -4.01 -7.58
CA THR A 73 9.89 -3.38 -8.89
C THR A 73 10.44 -1.95 -8.74
N LEU A 74 9.88 -1.16 -7.83
CA LEU A 74 10.41 0.18 -7.55
C LEU A 74 11.86 0.13 -7.05
N ALA A 75 12.20 -0.82 -6.18
CA ALA A 75 13.57 -1.03 -5.70
C ALA A 75 14.53 -1.43 -6.83
N SER A 76 14.11 -2.31 -7.75
CA SER A 76 14.92 -2.71 -8.91
C SER A 76 15.22 -1.55 -9.85
N HIS A 77 14.37 -0.52 -9.87
CA HIS A 77 14.59 0.72 -10.62
C HIS A 77 15.32 1.81 -9.81
N GLY A 78 15.81 1.50 -8.62
CA GLY A 78 16.68 2.38 -7.83
C GLY A 78 16.02 3.11 -6.67
N ALA A 79 14.72 2.92 -6.43
CA ALA A 79 14.06 3.53 -5.28
C ALA A 79 14.55 2.94 -3.95
N GLN A 80 14.59 3.77 -2.92
CA GLN A 80 14.87 3.36 -1.55
C GLN A 80 13.57 2.88 -0.89
N VAL A 81 13.36 1.57 -0.85
CA VAL A 81 12.13 0.98 -0.33
C VAL A 81 12.31 0.48 1.09
N ILE A 82 11.45 0.92 2.00
CA ILE A 82 11.34 0.38 3.36
C ILE A 82 10.03 -0.40 3.46
N ARG A 83 10.14 -1.72 3.65
CA ARG A 83 9.01 -2.56 4.01
C ARG A 83 8.71 -2.40 5.50
N VAL A 84 7.49 -2.00 5.83
CA VAL A 84 7.02 -1.87 7.21
C VAL A 84 6.12 -3.05 7.55
N GLY A 85 6.58 -3.91 8.44
CA GLY A 85 5.83 -5.03 8.99
C GLY A 85 5.51 -4.83 10.48
N ALA A 86 4.93 -5.85 11.11
CA ALA A 86 4.78 -5.92 12.55
C ALA A 86 4.94 -7.38 13.02
N ALA A 87 5.56 -7.57 14.19
CA ALA A 87 5.90 -8.90 14.70
C ALA A 87 4.66 -9.80 14.94
N HIS A 88 3.50 -9.19 15.24
CA HIS A 88 2.25 -9.92 15.48
C HIS A 88 1.48 -10.29 14.20
N LEU A 89 1.95 -9.85 13.04
CA LEU A 89 1.27 -10.13 11.77
C LEU A 89 1.82 -11.41 11.14
N PRO A 90 0.96 -12.24 10.52
CA PRO A 90 1.41 -13.45 9.86
C PRO A 90 2.36 -13.12 8.71
N VAL A 91 3.39 -13.94 8.57
CA VAL A 91 4.42 -13.82 7.54
C VAL A 91 4.45 -15.10 6.71
N LEU A 92 4.44 -14.95 5.40
CA LEU A 92 4.73 -16.02 4.45
C LEU A 92 6.19 -15.85 4.03
N GLU A 93 7.08 -16.60 4.71
CA GLU A 93 8.53 -16.39 4.64
C GLU A 93 9.07 -16.45 3.21
N SER A 94 8.68 -17.45 2.42
CA SER A 94 9.10 -17.60 1.03
C SER A 94 8.76 -16.39 0.17
N LEU A 95 7.56 -15.81 0.36
CA LEU A 95 7.14 -14.60 -0.36
C LEU A 95 7.92 -13.37 0.11
N VAL A 96 8.23 -13.28 1.41
CA VAL A 96 9.02 -12.16 1.94
C VAL A 96 10.46 -12.22 1.43
N ILE A 97 11.06 -13.40 1.33
CA ILE A 97 12.39 -13.56 0.75
C ILE A 97 12.41 -13.13 -0.70
N ASP A 98 11.49 -13.62 -1.53
CA ASP A 98 11.42 -13.27 -2.95
C ASP A 98 11.13 -11.77 -3.15
N THR A 99 10.06 -11.26 -2.55
CA THR A 99 9.62 -9.87 -2.76
C THR A 99 10.41 -8.84 -1.95
N GLY A 100 11.25 -9.29 -1.02
CA GLY A 100 12.10 -8.44 -0.18
C GLY A 100 13.38 -7.95 -0.85
N LEU A 101 13.74 -8.52 -2.00
CA LEU A 101 14.97 -8.16 -2.71
C LEU A 101 15.04 -6.64 -3.01
N GLY A 102 16.16 -6.03 -2.63
CA GLY A 102 16.39 -4.59 -2.81
C GLY A 102 15.70 -3.68 -1.78
N LYS A 103 14.95 -4.23 -0.83
CA LYS A 103 14.27 -3.48 0.22
C LYS A 103 15.01 -3.54 1.56
N ARG A 104 14.82 -2.51 2.37
CA ARG A 104 15.06 -2.56 3.82
C ARG A 104 13.76 -2.99 4.52
N SER A 105 13.86 -3.58 5.70
CA SER A 105 12.70 -3.97 6.51
C SER A 105 12.75 -3.29 7.88
N ALA A 106 11.59 -2.85 8.35
CA ALA A 106 11.36 -2.33 9.68
C ALA A 106 10.09 -2.94 10.28
N PHE A 107 10.02 -3.01 11.61
CA PHE A 107 8.84 -3.45 12.34
C PHE A 107 8.27 -2.29 13.15
N LEU A 108 6.99 -1.98 12.92
CA LEU A 108 6.24 -0.98 13.67
C LEU A 108 4.92 -1.59 14.13
N ASP A 109 4.63 -1.51 15.42
CA ASP A 109 3.31 -1.90 15.92
C ASP A 109 2.35 -0.72 15.84
N LEU A 110 1.53 -0.70 14.79
CA LEU A 110 0.54 0.37 14.56
C LEU A 110 -0.66 0.32 15.53
N ARG A 111 -0.68 -0.61 16.49
CA ARG A 111 -1.65 -0.61 17.61
C ARG A 111 -1.21 0.34 18.72
N SER A 112 0.06 0.73 18.76
CA SER A 112 0.63 1.67 19.72
C SER A 112 0.77 3.07 19.10
N ASP A 113 0.61 4.10 19.92
CA ASP A 113 0.81 5.49 19.49
C ASP A 113 2.25 5.75 19.03
N SER A 114 3.22 5.13 19.68
CA SER A 114 4.63 5.23 19.29
C SER A 114 4.89 4.69 17.89
N GLY A 115 4.28 3.54 17.54
CA GLY A 115 4.37 2.97 16.20
C GLY A 115 3.69 3.83 15.14
N VAL A 116 2.53 4.38 15.45
CA VAL A 116 1.79 5.32 14.58
C VAL A 116 2.59 6.61 14.36
N ASN A 117 3.13 7.19 15.43
CA ASN A 117 3.95 8.41 15.34
C ASN A 117 5.21 8.16 14.52
N ARG A 118 5.88 7.02 14.72
CA ARG A 118 7.06 6.67 13.94
C ARG A 118 6.74 6.49 12.44
N LEU A 119 5.60 5.87 12.12
CA LEU A 119 5.16 5.77 10.72
C LEU A 119 4.88 7.14 10.12
N ARG A 120 4.32 8.07 10.89
CA ARG A 120 4.06 9.45 10.45
C ARG A 120 5.35 10.20 10.13
N GLU A 121 6.37 10.07 10.97
CA GLU A 121 7.70 10.63 10.70
C GLU A 121 8.29 10.12 9.39
N LEU A 122 8.23 8.80 9.17
CA LEU A 122 8.68 8.19 7.91
C LEU A 122 7.87 8.67 6.70
N ALA A 123 6.57 8.87 6.86
CA ALA A 123 5.70 9.35 5.80
C ALA A 123 6.00 10.79 5.38
N CYS A 124 6.47 11.65 6.30
CA CYS A 124 6.93 13.01 5.97
C CYS A 124 8.11 13.01 4.97
N GLU A 125 8.92 11.94 4.97
CA GLU A 125 10.08 11.81 4.10
C GLU A 125 9.81 10.98 2.84
N ALA A 126 8.69 10.26 2.78
CA ALA A 126 8.39 9.36 1.68
C ALA A 126 7.79 10.10 0.48
N ASP A 127 8.20 9.71 -0.71
CA ASP A 127 7.62 10.18 -1.97
C ASP A 127 6.47 9.27 -2.42
N ILE A 128 6.52 8.00 -2.04
CA ILE A 128 5.51 6.99 -2.36
C ILE A 128 5.11 6.23 -1.09
N PHE A 129 3.81 6.11 -0.85
CA PHE A 129 3.22 5.33 0.23
C PHE A 129 2.33 4.24 -0.37
N VAL A 130 2.72 2.97 -0.19
CA VAL A 130 2.00 1.80 -0.73
C VAL A 130 1.38 1.02 0.42
N GLN A 131 0.09 0.75 0.36
CA GLN A 131 -0.61 -0.01 1.39
C GLN A 131 -1.59 -1.03 0.79
N GLY A 132 -1.83 -2.12 1.51
CA GLY A 132 -2.77 -3.18 1.14
C GLY A 132 -3.63 -3.63 2.33
N TYR A 133 -3.89 -2.74 3.29
CA TYR A 133 -4.81 -3.03 4.38
C TYR A 133 -6.26 -3.00 3.90
N ARG A 134 -7.16 -3.63 4.65
CA ARG A 134 -8.60 -3.53 4.39
C ARG A 134 -9.04 -2.07 4.34
N PRO A 135 -10.00 -1.73 3.46
CA PRO A 135 -10.51 -0.36 3.33
C PRO A 135 -10.78 0.31 4.69
N GLY A 136 -10.35 1.55 4.84
CA GLY A 136 -10.51 2.35 6.06
C GLY A 136 -9.57 1.98 7.22
N THR A 137 -8.86 0.85 7.20
CA THR A 137 -8.03 0.42 8.34
C THR A 137 -6.88 1.38 8.62
N ILE A 138 -6.11 1.74 7.61
CA ILE A 138 -4.97 2.65 7.76
C ILE A 138 -5.43 4.12 7.83
N ALA A 139 -6.54 4.46 7.17
CA ALA A 139 -7.14 5.79 7.24
C ALA A 139 -7.55 6.17 8.66
N ARG A 140 -8.20 5.25 9.41
CA ARG A 140 -8.56 5.50 10.82
C ARG A 140 -7.36 5.75 11.76
N ARG A 141 -6.14 5.55 11.28
CA ARG A 141 -4.89 5.82 12.00
C ARG A 141 -4.21 7.12 11.56
N GLY A 142 -4.88 7.93 10.74
CA GLY A 142 -4.36 9.20 10.24
C GLY A 142 -3.47 9.07 8.99
N PHE A 143 -3.69 8.02 8.19
CA PHE A 143 -2.97 7.79 6.94
C PHE A 143 -3.94 7.63 5.74
N ALA A 144 -5.00 8.43 5.71
CA ALA A 144 -5.82 8.57 4.52
C ALA A 144 -5.07 9.35 3.43
N PRO A 145 -5.41 9.20 2.14
CA PRO A 145 -4.73 9.90 1.06
C PRO A 145 -4.68 11.42 1.23
N ASP A 146 -5.79 12.02 1.64
CA ASP A 146 -5.91 13.46 1.89
C ASP A 146 -5.13 13.93 3.13
N GLU A 147 -5.02 13.09 4.14
CA GLU A 147 -4.19 13.36 5.34
C GLU A 147 -2.71 13.30 5.00
N LEU A 148 -2.29 12.28 4.25
CA LEU A 148 -0.89 12.18 3.81
C LEU A 148 -0.50 13.28 2.82
N ALA A 149 -1.42 13.71 1.95
CA ALA A 149 -1.17 14.83 1.05
C ALA A 149 -0.95 16.16 1.80
N LYS A 150 -1.53 16.33 2.99
CA LYS A 150 -1.26 17.49 3.87
C LYS A 150 0.11 17.38 4.56
N ILE A 151 0.51 16.18 4.97
CA ILE A 151 1.79 15.92 5.63
C ILE A 151 2.95 16.02 4.63
N LYS A 152 2.78 15.45 3.46
CA LYS A 152 3.76 15.42 2.38
C LYS A 152 3.06 15.78 1.06
N PRO A 153 2.98 17.08 0.70
CA PRO A 153 2.47 17.49 -0.61
C PRO A 153 3.26 16.83 -1.74
N GLY A 154 2.55 16.31 -2.75
CA GLY A 154 3.14 15.59 -3.88
C GLY A 154 3.37 14.09 -3.65
N ILE A 155 3.00 13.55 -2.47
CA ILE A 155 3.09 12.11 -2.22
C ILE A 155 2.23 11.31 -3.22
N VAL A 156 2.78 10.21 -3.72
CA VAL A 156 2.03 9.22 -4.51
C VAL A 156 1.48 8.15 -3.55
N TYR A 157 0.17 8.14 -3.37
CA TYR A 157 -0.50 7.16 -2.53
C TYR A 157 -1.05 6.00 -3.35
N VAL A 158 -0.58 4.80 -3.07
CA VAL A 158 -1.02 3.57 -3.75
C VAL A 158 -1.80 2.70 -2.77
N THR A 159 -3.01 2.34 -3.13
CA THR A 159 -3.83 1.40 -2.36
C THR A 159 -4.20 0.19 -3.21
N LEU A 160 -4.10 -0.99 -2.61
CA LEU A 160 -4.51 -2.25 -3.23
C LEU A 160 -5.67 -2.84 -2.43
N SER A 161 -6.71 -3.24 -3.12
CA SER A 161 -7.82 -3.97 -2.54
C SER A 161 -8.35 -4.99 -3.53
N ALA A 162 -8.91 -6.11 -3.04
CA ALA A 162 -9.46 -7.15 -3.91
C ALA A 162 -10.77 -6.70 -4.58
N TYR A 163 -11.56 -5.85 -3.91
CA TYR A 163 -12.92 -5.49 -4.30
C TYR A 163 -13.20 -3.99 -4.20
N SER A 164 -12.20 -3.13 -4.44
CA SER A 164 -12.29 -1.68 -4.33
C SER A 164 -12.62 -1.19 -2.91
N HIS A 165 -12.88 0.11 -2.79
CA HIS A 165 -13.31 0.80 -1.58
C HIS A 165 -14.80 1.18 -1.62
N LYS A 166 -15.55 0.64 -2.60
CA LYS A 166 -16.98 0.89 -2.82
C LYS A 166 -17.85 -0.09 -2.05
#